data_1fd09374e88c1a6c3d043d487c1cfbde
#
_entry.id   1fd09374e88c1a6c3d043d487c1cfbde
#
_cell.length_a   1.000
_cell.length_b   1.000
_cell.length_c   1.000
_cell.angle_alpha   90.00
_cell.angle_beta   90.00
_cell.angle_gamma   90.00
#
_symmetry.space_group_name_H-M   'P 1'
#
loop_
_entity.id
_entity.type
_entity.pdbx_description
1 polymer ?
#
loop_
_entity_poly.entity_id
_entity_poly.type
_entity_poly.pdbx_seq_one_letter_code
_entity_poly.pdbx_strand_id
1 'polypeptide(L)'
;MTFFKSLAALGCCAVLAACSMDKNAVQVIAGPAPGAAVKFYNVSPGAPSVNFYANDTKVTAVSSTSGQESTAGTAYGSVATGGFYTALAPGQYTMTGRITATTDNGLAIVSAPSTLADGKYYSFFLSGPYNTATKRSDFFILEDAAPPAPLDYAVAYVRFVNAISNSSPMTLYAKNTTSGAEIPVGGSVAYKSAGALTPVPIGPYDLIARVTGSAANTITLAAVGFSPGRVLTITARGDMTISSTTAATRPILTASTDR
;
A
#
# COMPACT_ATOMS: atom_id res chain seq x y z
N MET A 1 -51.69 -58.67 27.83
CA MET A 1 -51.10 -57.54 28.54
C MET A 1 -49.57 -57.66 28.54
N THR A 2 -48.95 -57.55 27.34
CA THR A 2 -47.47 -57.62 27.15
C THR A 2 -47.13 -57.14 25.74
N PHE A 3 -47.18 -55.86 25.51
CA PHE A 3 -46.75 -55.26 24.20
C PHE A 3 -46.21 -53.81 24.34
N PHE A 4 -45.43 -53.51 25.35
CA PHE A 4 -44.90 -52.18 25.52
C PHE A 4 -43.48 -52.15 26.09
N LYS A 5 -42.59 -53.02 25.71
CA LYS A 5 -41.20 -53.01 26.21
C LYS A 5 -40.10 -53.09 25.13
N SER A 6 -40.43 -52.99 23.86
CA SER A 6 -39.42 -53.16 22.78
C SER A 6 -39.14 -51.93 21.90
N LEU A 7 -39.59 -50.75 22.27
CA LEU A 7 -39.39 -49.55 21.44
C LEU A 7 -38.39 -48.52 22.01
N ALA A 8 -37.79 -48.78 23.15
CA ALA A 8 -36.88 -47.84 23.80
C ALA A 8 -35.36 -48.11 23.53
N ALA A 9 -35.04 -49.21 22.83
CA ALA A 9 -33.63 -49.58 22.59
C ALA A 9 -33.06 -49.20 21.23
N LEU A 10 -33.87 -48.67 20.30
CA LEU A 10 -33.41 -48.33 18.94
C LEU A 10 -33.05 -46.84 18.76
N GLY A 11 -33.26 -45.98 19.77
CA GLY A 11 -33.02 -44.55 19.70
C GLY A 11 -31.62 -44.07 20.08
N CYS A 12 -30.78 -44.92 20.70
CA CYS A 12 -29.48 -44.48 21.23
C CYS A 12 -28.26 -44.76 20.34
N CYS A 13 -28.42 -45.49 19.23
CA CYS A 13 -27.27 -45.79 18.35
C CYS A 13 -27.06 -44.78 17.20
N ALA A 14 -27.94 -43.82 17.01
CA ALA A 14 -27.83 -42.87 15.86
C ALA A 14 -27.06 -41.58 16.18
N VAL A 15 -26.55 -41.35 17.39
CA VAL A 15 -25.89 -40.10 17.78
C VAL A 15 -24.35 -40.23 17.89
N LEU A 16 -23.78 -41.40 17.65
CA LEU A 16 -22.32 -41.62 17.75
C LEU A 16 -21.58 -41.62 16.41
N ALA A 17 -22.25 -41.35 15.29
CA ALA A 17 -21.61 -41.30 13.94
C ALA A 17 -21.18 -39.89 13.48
N ALA A 18 -21.25 -38.87 14.33
CA ALA A 18 -20.97 -37.50 13.93
C ALA A 18 -19.67 -36.92 14.49
N CYS A 19 -18.73 -37.73 14.96
CA CYS A 19 -17.42 -37.25 15.42
C CYS A 19 -16.28 -38.16 14.96
N SER A 20 -16.18 -38.42 13.66
CA SER A 20 -14.87 -38.67 13.05
C SER A 20 -14.34 -37.36 12.45
N MET A 21 -14.03 -36.40 13.29
CA MET A 21 -13.05 -35.41 12.88
C MET A 21 -11.75 -36.17 12.65
N ASP A 22 -11.38 -36.28 11.39
CA ASP A 22 -10.11 -36.82 10.96
C ASP A 22 -9.04 -35.91 11.56
N LYS A 23 -8.52 -36.27 12.73
CA LYS A 23 -7.50 -35.50 13.45
C LYS A 23 -6.18 -35.39 12.69
N ASN A 24 -6.11 -36.05 11.53
CA ASN A 24 -4.98 -36.08 10.62
C ASN A 24 -5.30 -35.46 9.25
N ALA A 25 -6.43 -34.75 9.10
CA ALA A 25 -6.66 -33.98 7.89
C ALA A 25 -5.57 -32.94 7.81
N VAL A 26 -4.57 -33.15 6.95
CA VAL A 26 -3.60 -32.13 6.56
C VAL A 26 -4.41 -31.00 5.94
N GLN A 27 -4.47 -29.88 6.64
CA GLN A 27 -5.12 -28.71 6.11
C GLN A 27 -4.39 -28.34 4.81
N VAL A 28 -5.07 -28.48 3.69
CA VAL A 28 -4.55 -28.00 2.41
C VAL A 28 -4.39 -26.50 2.57
N ILE A 29 -3.14 -26.05 2.66
CA ILE A 29 -2.83 -24.63 2.62
C ILE A 29 -3.21 -24.21 1.21
N ALA A 30 -4.37 -23.56 1.05
CA ALA A 30 -4.73 -22.92 -0.19
C ALA A 30 -3.60 -21.97 -0.57
N GLY A 31 -3.26 -21.94 -1.86
CA GLY A 31 -2.35 -20.91 -2.39
C GLY A 31 -2.85 -19.50 -2.06
N PRO A 32 -2.14 -18.44 -2.46
CA PRO A 32 -2.58 -17.08 -2.23
C PRO A 32 -4.04 -16.93 -2.66
N ALA A 33 -4.84 -16.25 -1.83
CA ALA A 33 -6.25 -16.02 -2.17
C ALA A 33 -6.33 -15.37 -3.56
N PRO A 34 -7.19 -15.89 -4.47
CA PRO A 34 -7.36 -15.26 -5.78
C PRO A 34 -7.85 -13.84 -5.58
N GLY A 35 -7.37 -12.93 -6.44
CA GLY A 35 -7.74 -11.53 -6.37
C GLY A 35 -6.60 -10.60 -6.74
N ALA A 36 -6.93 -9.34 -6.90
CA ALA A 36 -5.97 -8.26 -6.98
C ALA A 36 -5.75 -7.65 -5.59
N ALA A 37 -4.57 -7.11 -5.36
CA ALA A 37 -4.24 -6.43 -4.12
C ALA A 37 -3.91 -4.96 -4.40
N VAL A 38 -4.59 -4.01 -3.74
CA VAL A 38 -4.40 -2.57 -3.98
C VAL A 38 -4.00 -1.87 -2.69
N LYS A 39 -2.92 -1.10 -2.73
CA LYS A 39 -2.48 -0.21 -1.65
C LYS A 39 -2.78 1.23 -2.03
N PHE A 40 -3.29 2.03 -1.10
CA PHE A 40 -3.75 3.39 -1.36
C PHE A 40 -2.90 4.42 -0.61
N TYR A 41 -2.46 5.44 -1.32
CA TYR A 41 -1.63 6.51 -0.80
C TYR A 41 -2.32 7.87 -0.97
N ASN A 42 -2.40 8.67 0.08
CA ASN A 42 -2.75 10.08 -0.04
C ASN A 42 -1.47 10.91 0.02
N VAL A 43 -0.93 11.24 -1.12
CA VAL A 43 0.29 12.05 -1.28
C VAL A 43 0.05 13.38 -2.03
N SER A 44 -1.22 13.79 -2.12
CA SER A 44 -1.65 15.04 -2.76
C SER A 44 -1.47 16.22 -1.80
N PRO A 45 -0.54 17.15 -2.06
CA PRO A 45 -0.33 18.33 -1.21
C PRO A 45 -1.61 19.16 -1.06
N GLY A 46 -2.00 19.44 0.18
CA GLY A 46 -3.19 20.22 0.51
C GLY A 46 -4.51 19.44 0.44
N ALA A 47 -4.51 18.17 0.05
CA ALA A 47 -5.72 17.37 0.04
C ALA A 47 -6.22 17.10 1.47
N PRO A 48 -7.55 17.12 1.67
CA PRO A 48 -8.15 16.67 2.91
C PRO A 48 -7.95 15.15 3.10
N SER A 49 -8.24 14.65 4.31
CA SER A 49 -8.30 13.22 4.55
C SER A 49 -9.41 12.59 3.71
N VAL A 50 -9.14 11.41 3.15
CA VAL A 50 -10.08 10.69 2.28
C VAL A 50 -10.23 9.24 2.69
N ASN A 51 -11.40 8.66 2.41
CA ASN A 51 -11.56 7.22 2.26
C ASN A 51 -11.54 6.86 0.79
N PHE A 52 -10.95 5.71 0.46
CA PHE A 52 -10.94 5.20 -0.90
C PHE A 52 -12.07 4.19 -1.11
N TYR A 53 -12.59 4.17 -2.34
CA TYR A 53 -13.69 3.31 -2.75
C TYR A 53 -13.36 2.65 -4.10
N ALA A 54 -13.80 1.42 -4.24
CA ALA A 54 -13.87 0.70 -5.52
C ALA A 54 -15.34 0.66 -5.92
N ASN A 55 -15.72 1.39 -6.95
CA ASN A 55 -17.10 1.76 -7.27
C ASN A 55 -17.73 2.46 -6.03
N ASP A 56 -18.80 1.90 -5.46
CA ASP A 56 -19.44 2.45 -4.25
C ASP A 56 -19.04 1.74 -2.95
N THR A 57 -18.19 0.72 -3.04
CA THR A 57 -17.70 -0.02 -1.88
C THR A 57 -16.49 0.68 -1.28
N LYS A 58 -16.56 1.06 0.00
CA LYS A 58 -15.40 1.56 0.75
C LYS A 58 -14.38 0.45 0.93
N VAL A 59 -13.12 0.70 0.53
CA VAL A 59 -12.03 -0.28 0.56
C VAL A 59 -10.91 0.07 1.54
N THR A 60 -11.02 1.19 2.22
CA THR A 60 -10.05 1.65 3.23
C THR A 60 -10.75 1.88 4.57
N ALA A 61 -11.29 0.83 5.16
CA ALA A 61 -11.76 0.90 6.54
C ALA A 61 -10.57 0.96 7.50
N VAL A 62 -10.62 1.84 8.49
CA VAL A 62 -9.67 1.88 9.59
C VAL A 62 -10.37 1.30 10.82
N SER A 63 -9.83 0.21 11.35
CA SER A 63 -10.30 -0.34 12.62
C SER A 63 -10.00 0.63 13.76
N SER A 64 -10.94 0.83 14.64
CA SER A 64 -10.71 1.51 15.89
C SER A 64 -10.55 0.51 17.04
N THR A 65 -9.98 0.96 18.15
CA THR A 65 -9.85 0.15 19.37
C THR A 65 -11.21 -0.22 19.99
N SER A 66 -12.29 0.49 19.59
CA SER A 66 -13.65 0.22 20.05
C SER A 66 -14.45 -0.73 19.14
N GLY A 67 -13.83 -1.27 18.08
CA GLY A 67 -14.52 -2.08 17.06
C GLY A 67 -15.42 -1.27 16.13
N GLN A 68 -15.46 0.05 16.27
CA GLN A 68 -16.17 0.96 15.37
C GLN A 68 -15.24 1.39 14.23
N GLU A 69 -15.79 1.67 13.06
CA GLU A 69 -15.02 2.22 11.96
C GLU A 69 -14.52 3.64 12.31
N SER A 70 -13.23 3.91 12.07
CA SER A 70 -12.69 5.26 12.24
C SER A 70 -13.24 6.20 11.19
N THR A 71 -13.67 7.39 11.62
CA THR A 71 -14.12 8.48 10.73
C THR A 71 -12.95 9.27 10.12
N ALA A 72 -11.72 9.01 10.56
CA ALA A 72 -10.58 9.90 10.27
C ALA A 72 -10.11 9.86 8.81
N GLY A 73 -10.32 8.79 8.06
CA GLY A 73 -9.80 8.63 6.69
C GLY A 73 -8.27 8.65 6.60
N THR A 74 -7.75 8.60 5.38
CA THR A 74 -6.31 8.63 5.06
C THR A 74 -5.86 10.08 4.88
N ALA A 75 -5.09 10.60 5.83
CA ALA A 75 -4.55 11.95 5.78
C ALA A 75 -3.44 12.10 4.73
N TYR A 76 -3.14 13.33 4.32
CA TYR A 76 -1.98 13.65 3.49
C TYR A 76 -0.69 13.09 4.09
N GLY A 77 0.09 12.42 3.24
CA GLY A 77 1.35 11.78 3.62
C GLY A 77 1.20 10.39 4.21
N SER A 78 -0.01 9.86 4.29
CA SER A 78 -0.29 8.55 4.85
C SER A 78 -0.61 7.49 3.79
N VAL A 79 -0.38 6.24 4.18
CA VAL A 79 -0.83 5.06 3.46
C VAL A 79 -2.07 4.51 4.16
N ALA A 80 -3.11 4.18 3.41
CA ALA A 80 -4.34 3.65 3.98
C ALA A 80 -4.14 2.28 4.63
N THR A 81 -5.07 1.88 5.50
CA THR A 81 -5.11 0.56 6.15
C THR A 81 -3.79 0.17 6.84
N GLY A 82 -3.07 1.15 7.41
CA GLY A 82 -1.79 0.89 8.08
C GLY A 82 -0.66 0.44 7.14
N GLY A 83 -0.80 0.68 5.82
CA GLY A 83 0.18 0.25 4.82
C GLY A 83 -0.05 -1.15 4.26
N PHE A 84 -1.17 -1.81 4.60
CA PHE A 84 -1.52 -3.11 4.04
C PHE A 84 -2.26 -2.98 2.70
N TYR A 85 -2.16 -4.03 1.88
CA TYR A 85 -2.97 -4.15 0.67
C TYR A 85 -4.41 -4.54 1.01
N THR A 86 -5.35 -3.94 0.28
CA THR A 86 -6.75 -4.37 0.27
C THR A 86 -6.98 -5.34 -0.87
N ALA A 87 -7.54 -6.51 -0.58
CA ALA A 87 -7.88 -7.50 -1.60
C ALA A 87 -9.19 -7.09 -2.32
N LEU A 88 -9.17 -7.15 -3.64
CA LEU A 88 -10.32 -6.90 -4.51
C LEU A 88 -10.44 -8.02 -5.54
N ALA A 89 -11.65 -8.35 -5.96
CA ALA A 89 -11.84 -9.26 -7.09
C ALA A 89 -11.21 -8.67 -8.36
N PRO A 90 -10.71 -9.51 -9.30
CA PRO A 90 -10.30 -9.02 -10.61
C PRO A 90 -11.48 -8.38 -11.34
N GLY A 91 -11.22 -7.32 -12.09
CA GLY A 91 -12.30 -6.64 -12.83
C GLY A 91 -12.03 -5.17 -13.08
N GLN A 92 -13.07 -4.51 -13.60
CA GLN A 92 -13.05 -3.07 -13.86
C GLN A 92 -13.70 -2.31 -12.70
N TYR A 93 -13.05 -1.24 -12.28
CA TYR A 93 -13.50 -0.40 -11.17
C TYR A 93 -13.37 1.07 -11.52
N THR A 94 -14.20 1.89 -10.91
CA THR A 94 -13.95 3.32 -10.75
C THR A 94 -13.44 3.53 -9.33
N MET A 95 -12.12 3.77 -9.20
CA MET A 95 -11.52 4.08 -7.91
C MET A 95 -11.76 5.54 -7.57
N THR A 96 -12.29 5.83 -6.37
CA THR A 96 -12.51 7.21 -5.92
C THR A 96 -11.89 7.44 -4.56
N GLY A 97 -11.39 8.67 -4.32
CA GLY A 97 -11.04 9.19 -3.00
C GLY A 97 -12.09 10.21 -2.57
N ARG A 98 -12.82 9.93 -1.48
CA ARG A 98 -13.92 10.77 -0.99
C ARG A 98 -13.54 11.40 0.35
N ILE A 99 -13.81 12.69 0.49
CA ILE A 99 -13.47 13.49 1.68
C ILE A 99 -14.17 12.92 2.91
N THR A 100 -13.45 12.88 4.04
CA THR A 100 -13.98 12.47 5.36
C THR A 100 -14.17 13.64 6.32
N ALA A 101 -13.71 14.85 5.97
CA ALA A 101 -13.91 16.04 6.78
C ALA A 101 -15.38 16.43 6.81
N THR A 102 -15.78 17.19 7.83
CA THR A 102 -17.16 17.69 8.00
C THR A 102 -17.61 18.53 6.80
N THR A 103 -16.71 19.39 6.29
CA THR A 103 -16.94 20.13 5.06
C THR A 103 -16.68 19.23 3.86
N ASP A 104 -17.60 19.24 2.90
CA ASP A 104 -17.53 18.43 1.66
C ASP A 104 -17.49 16.90 1.91
N ASN A 105 -18.01 16.41 3.03
CA ASN A 105 -18.02 15.00 3.37
C ASN A 105 -18.63 14.15 2.24
N GLY A 106 -17.94 13.07 1.86
CA GLY A 106 -18.36 12.19 0.77
C GLY A 106 -18.07 12.71 -0.63
N LEU A 107 -17.63 13.97 -0.80
CA LEU A 107 -17.28 14.50 -2.11
C LEU A 107 -16.05 13.76 -2.66
N ALA A 108 -16.17 13.23 -3.89
CA ALA A 108 -15.07 12.59 -4.58
C ALA A 108 -14.12 13.65 -5.14
N ILE A 109 -12.85 13.63 -4.71
CA ILE A 109 -11.79 14.54 -5.21
C ILE A 109 -10.96 13.89 -6.32
N VAL A 110 -11.12 12.59 -6.52
CA VAL A 110 -10.54 11.81 -7.62
C VAL A 110 -11.51 10.76 -8.09
N SER A 111 -11.48 10.45 -9.38
CA SER A 111 -12.25 9.36 -10.00
C SER A 111 -11.40 8.74 -11.11
N ALA A 112 -11.00 7.49 -10.93
CA ALA A 112 -10.01 6.80 -11.73
C ALA A 112 -10.54 5.47 -12.25
N PRO A 113 -10.84 5.33 -13.56
CA PRO A 113 -11.13 4.03 -14.13
C PRO A 113 -9.88 3.14 -14.02
N SER A 114 -10.05 1.91 -13.57
CA SER A 114 -8.96 0.98 -13.27
C SER A 114 -9.35 -0.43 -13.62
N THR A 115 -8.44 -1.19 -14.22
CA THR A 115 -8.61 -2.62 -14.46
C THR A 115 -7.63 -3.38 -13.58
N LEU A 116 -8.15 -4.26 -12.73
CA LEU A 116 -7.35 -5.08 -11.83
C LEU A 116 -7.32 -6.52 -12.35
N ALA A 117 -6.12 -7.07 -12.54
CA ALA A 117 -5.91 -8.45 -12.94
C ALA A 117 -5.68 -9.36 -11.73
N ASP A 118 -6.06 -10.63 -11.86
CA ASP A 118 -5.88 -11.63 -10.83
C ASP A 118 -4.41 -11.85 -10.48
N GLY A 119 -4.12 -12.04 -9.20
CA GLY A 119 -2.77 -12.26 -8.68
C GLY A 119 -1.83 -11.05 -8.77
N LYS A 120 -2.31 -9.88 -9.21
CA LYS A 120 -1.52 -8.68 -9.35
C LYS A 120 -1.65 -7.76 -8.15
N TYR A 121 -0.59 -6.98 -7.93
CA TYR A 121 -0.48 -5.97 -6.88
C TYR A 121 -0.42 -4.59 -7.52
N TYR A 122 -1.10 -3.64 -6.90
CA TYR A 122 -1.21 -2.27 -7.40
C TYR A 122 -1.02 -1.26 -6.29
N SER A 123 -0.42 -0.13 -6.62
CA SER A 123 -0.37 1.05 -5.77
C SER A 123 -1.16 2.18 -6.41
N PHE A 124 -2.20 2.66 -5.71
CA PHE A 124 -2.98 3.83 -6.09
C PHE A 124 -2.47 5.05 -5.34
N PHE A 125 -2.09 6.08 -6.07
CA PHE A 125 -1.60 7.34 -5.51
C PHE A 125 -2.59 8.46 -5.82
N LEU A 126 -3.22 9.03 -4.79
CA LEU A 126 -3.84 10.35 -4.85
C LEU A 126 -2.70 11.36 -4.80
N SER A 127 -2.50 12.18 -5.84
CA SER A 127 -1.25 12.91 -6.10
C SER A 127 -1.53 14.28 -6.72
N GLY A 128 -0.46 15.05 -6.96
CA GLY A 128 -0.58 16.43 -7.43
C GLY A 128 -1.25 17.34 -6.39
N PRO A 129 -1.14 18.68 -6.52
CA PRO A 129 -1.74 19.60 -5.57
C PRO A 129 -3.27 19.55 -5.62
N TYR A 130 -3.91 19.56 -4.43
CA TYR A 130 -5.35 19.70 -4.34
C TYR A 130 -5.80 21.08 -4.77
N ASN A 131 -6.68 21.14 -5.76
CA ASN A 131 -7.29 22.38 -6.22
C ASN A 131 -8.56 22.66 -5.40
N THR A 132 -8.51 23.68 -4.56
CA THR A 132 -9.62 24.07 -3.67
C THR A 132 -10.83 24.63 -4.39
N ALA A 133 -10.64 25.23 -5.59
CA ALA A 133 -11.74 25.78 -6.39
C ALA A 133 -12.53 24.68 -7.11
N THR A 134 -11.83 23.72 -7.72
CA THR A 134 -12.47 22.61 -8.42
C THR A 134 -12.73 21.39 -7.53
N LYS A 135 -12.19 21.38 -6.32
CA LYS A 135 -12.25 20.25 -5.38
C LYS A 135 -11.69 18.96 -5.98
N ARG A 136 -10.55 19.05 -6.67
CA ARG A 136 -9.94 17.91 -7.38
C ARG A 136 -8.46 17.80 -7.09
N SER A 137 -8.00 16.55 -7.11
CA SER A 137 -6.58 16.15 -7.13
C SER A 137 -6.33 15.28 -8.34
N ASP A 138 -5.06 15.12 -8.66
CA ASP A 138 -4.58 14.18 -9.67
C ASP A 138 -4.38 12.78 -9.07
N PHE A 139 -4.13 11.79 -9.92
CA PHE A 139 -3.88 10.42 -9.50
C PHE A 139 -3.01 9.67 -10.49
N PHE A 140 -2.50 8.53 -10.03
CA PHE A 140 -1.97 7.49 -10.89
C PHE A 140 -2.02 6.12 -10.19
N ILE A 141 -1.96 5.07 -10.99
CA ILE A 141 -1.93 3.68 -10.53
C ILE A 141 -0.72 3.02 -11.15
N LEU A 142 0.01 2.26 -10.34
CA LEU A 142 1.15 1.46 -10.78
C LEU A 142 0.88 -0.01 -10.46
N GLU A 143 1.21 -0.90 -11.39
CA GLU A 143 1.35 -2.32 -11.07
C GLU A 143 2.67 -2.49 -10.30
N ASP A 144 2.60 -3.17 -9.18
CA ASP A 144 3.73 -3.37 -8.29
C ASP A 144 4.52 -4.61 -8.72
N ALA A 145 5.80 -4.42 -9.04
CA ALA A 145 6.68 -5.52 -9.42
C ALA A 145 6.79 -6.56 -8.29
N ALA A 146 6.66 -7.82 -8.63
CA ALA A 146 6.95 -8.90 -7.71
C ALA A 146 8.47 -9.03 -7.50
N PRO A 147 8.94 -9.28 -6.28
CA PRO A 147 10.33 -9.65 -6.05
C PRO A 147 10.63 -11.01 -6.70
N PRO A 148 11.91 -11.31 -6.99
CA PRO A 148 12.27 -12.62 -7.51
C PRO A 148 11.92 -13.75 -6.54
N ALA A 149 11.66 -14.92 -7.07
CA ALA A 149 11.42 -16.13 -6.30
C ALA A 149 12.50 -17.18 -6.66
N PRO A 150 13.20 -17.78 -5.65
CA PRO A 150 13.11 -17.49 -4.21
C PRO A 150 13.66 -16.11 -3.84
N LEU A 151 13.22 -15.58 -2.66
CA LEU A 151 13.76 -14.33 -2.13
C LEU A 151 15.22 -14.52 -1.69
N ASP A 152 16.06 -13.54 -2.01
CA ASP A 152 17.38 -13.41 -1.41
C ASP A 152 17.28 -12.62 -0.08
N TYR A 153 17.62 -13.27 1.01
CA TYR A 153 17.61 -12.67 2.35
C TYR A 153 18.87 -11.86 2.68
N ALA A 154 19.86 -11.80 1.79
CA ALA A 154 21.00 -10.89 1.95
C ALA A 154 20.66 -9.45 1.55
N VAL A 155 19.51 -9.24 0.92
CA VAL A 155 19.07 -7.94 0.41
C VAL A 155 17.64 -7.59 0.84
N ALA A 156 17.33 -6.29 0.80
CA ALA A 156 15.98 -5.78 0.67
C ALA A 156 15.73 -5.38 -0.79
N TYR A 157 14.49 -5.43 -1.23
CA TYR A 157 14.07 -5.01 -2.56
C TYR A 157 13.41 -3.65 -2.48
N VAL A 158 14.01 -2.65 -3.10
CA VAL A 158 13.59 -1.25 -2.97
C VAL A 158 13.11 -0.71 -4.31
N ARG A 159 11.96 -0.08 -4.30
CA ARG A 159 11.38 0.63 -5.43
C ARG A 159 11.26 2.12 -5.11
N PHE A 160 11.59 2.97 -6.06
CA PHE A 160 11.38 4.41 -5.96
C PHE A 160 10.18 4.84 -6.79
N VAL A 161 9.29 5.66 -6.20
CA VAL A 161 8.12 6.26 -6.86
C VAL A 161 8.23 7.78 -6.76
N ASN A 162 8.08 8.48 -7.89
CA ASN A 162 8.03 9.93 -7.89
C ASN A 162 6.57 10.41 -8.01
N ALA A 163 6.03 10.93 -6.89
CA ALA A 163 4.70 11.51 -6.80
C ALA A 163 4.70 13.06 -6.70
N ILE A 164 5.82 13.71 -7.00
CA ILE A 164 5.92 15.17 -7.00
C ILE A 164 5.63 15.70 -8.40
N SER A 165 4.48 16.35 -8.59
CA SER A 165 3.99 16.78 -9.91
C SER A 165 4.83 17.86 -10.59
N ASN A 166 5.54 18.67 -9.83
CA ASN A 166 6.38 19.76 -10.31
C ASN A 166 7.89 19.47 -10.19
N SER A 167 8.28 18.21 -10.05
CA SER A 167 9.68 17.82 -10.09
C SER A 167 10.13 17.47 -11.52
N SER A 168 11.39 17.72 -11.84
CA SER A 168 12.08 16.99 -12.90
C SER A 168 12.24 15.52 -12.54
N PRO A 169 12.54 14.61 -13.48
CA PRO A 169 12.84 13.24 -13.16
C PRO A 169 13.94 13.13 -12.09
N MET A 170 13.78 12.18 -11.16
CA MET A 170 14.68 11.99 -10.02
C MET A 170 15.25 10.57 -10.00
N THR A 171 16.47 10.45 -9.47
CA THR A 171 17.09 9.17 -9.14
C THR A 171 17.25 9.07 -7.63
N LEU A 172 16.82 7.94 -7.05
CA LEU A 172 17.05 7.63 -5.65
C LEU A 172 18.41 6.95 -5.49
N TYR A 173 19.14 7.32 -4.45
CA TYR A 173 20.37 6.67 -4.02
C TYR A 173 20.20 6.19 -2.58
N ALA A 174 20.61 4.96 -2.31
CA ALA A 174 20.74 4.42 -0.97
C ALA A 174 22.22 4.51 -0.55
N LYS A 175 22.53 5.43 0.36
CA LYS A 175 23.88 5.63 0.89
C LYS A 175 24.04 4.87 2.19
N ASN A 176 24.87 3.84 2.19
CA ASN A 176 25.15 3.07 3.39
C ASN A 176 25.86 3.94 4.43
N THR A 177 25.29 4.05 5.64
CA THR A 177 25.83 4.95 6.67
C THR A 177 27.12 4.43 7.32
N THR A 178 27.44 3.15 7.15
CA THR A 178 28.68 2.55 7.68
C THR A 178 29.83 2.64 6.69
N SER A 179 29.59 2.27 5.41
CA SER A 179 30.65 2.25 4.39
C SER A 179 30.73 3.53 3.56
N GLY A 180 29.68 4.35 3.56
CA GLY A 180 29.56 5.54 2.71
C GLY A 180 29.23 5.22 1.24
N ALA A 181 29.14 3.94 0.84
CA ALA A 181 28.85 3.55 -0.53
C ALA A 181 27.41 3.95 -0.92
N GLU A 182 27.24 4.47 -2.14
CA GLU A 182 25.93 4.84 -2.71
C GLU A 182 25.52 3.81 -3.77
N ILE A 183 24.27 3.36 -3.71
CA ILE A 183 23.65 2.44 -4.66
C ILE A 183 22.49 3.17 -5.32
N PRO A 184 22.48 3.33 -6.66
CA PRO A 184 21.33 3.90 -7.37
C PRO A 184 20.16 2.90 -7.35
N VAL A 185 18.95 3.39 -7.08
CA VAL A 185 17.72 2.60 -6.98
C VAL A 185 16.79 2.95 -8.14
N GLY A 186 16.53 1.99 -9.01
CA GLY A 186 15.46 2.06 -10.03
C GLY A 186 15.70 3.01 -11.20
N GLY A 187 16.84 3.70 -11.25
CA GLY A 187 17.17 4.64 -12.33
C GLY A 187 16.44 5.98 -12.24
N SER A 188 16.28 6.67 -13.39
CA SER A 188 15.59 7.97 -13.49
C SER A 188 14.08 7.78 -13.49
N VAL A 189 13.37 8.43 -12.58
CA VAL A 189 11.93 8.27 -12.36
C VAL A 189 11.21 9.61 -12.54
N ALA A 190 10.38 9.69 -13.56
CA ALA A 190 9.51 10.84 -13.82
C ALA A 190 8.28 10.84 -12.88
N TYR A 191 7.59 11.96 -12.80
CA TYR A 191 6.30 12.03 -12.12
C TYR A 191 5.32 10.96 -12.64
N LYS A 192 4.54 10.34 -11.74
CA LYS A 192 3.61 9.21 -11.99
C LYS A 192 4.28 7.91 -12.42
N SER A 193 5.56 7.75 -12.12
CA SER A 193 6.31 6.55 -12.50
C SER A 193 7.00 5.92 -11.30
N ALA A 194 7.35 4.65 -11.45
CA ALA A 194 8.23 3.92 -10.56
C ALA A 194 9.50 3.47 -11.27
N GLY A 195 10.59 3.45 -10.54
CA GLY A 195 11.82 2.79 -10.96
C GLY A 195 11.72 1.27 -10.82
N ALA A 196 12.67 0.55 -11.41
CA ALA A 196 12.78 -0.88 -11.26
C ALA A 196 13.00 -1.28 -9.78
N LEU A 197 12.43 -2.44 -9.39
CA LEU A 197 12.69 -3.01 -8.09
C LEU A 197 14.17 -3.42 -8.01
N THR A 198 14.91 -2.82 -7.08
CA THR A 198 16.36 -2.93 -6.98
C THR A 198 16.75 -3.66 -5.70
N PRO A 199 17.57 -4.74 -5.76
CA PRO A 199 18.11 -5.35 -4.57
C PRO A 199 19.19 -4.44 -3.95
N VAL A 200 19.05 -4.17 -2.66
CA VAL A 200 19.99 -3.37 -1.86
C VAL A 200 20.41 -4.21 -0.66
N PRO A 201 21.72 -4.36 -0.36
CA PRO A 201 22.19 -5.10 0.81
C PRO A 201 21.51 -4.63 2.10
N ILE A 202 21.31 -5.55 3.04
CA ILE A 202 20.74 -5.22 4.35
C ILE A 202 21.66 -4.26 5.12
N GLY A 203 21.08 -3.39 5.94
CA GLY A 203 21.85 -2.44 6.77
C GLY A 203 21.17 -1.08 6.92
N PRO A 204 21.87 -0.13 7.55
CA PRO A 204 21.39 1.24 7.74
C PRO A 204 21.79 2.13 6.56
N TYR A 205 20.85 2.94 6.07
CA TYR A 205 21.03 3.81 4.91
C TYR A 205 20.42 5.19 5.12
N ASP A 206 21.03 6.18 4.51
CA ASP A 206 20.40 7.45 4.18
C ASP A 206 19.94 7.38 2.74
N LEU A 207 18.65 7.70 2.51
CA LEU A 207 18.05 7.74 1.19
C LEU A 207 18.11 9.17 0.65
N ILE A 208 18.61 9.32 -0.57
CA ILE A 208 18.85 10.62 -1.19
C ILE A 208 18.22 10.62 -2.58
N ALA A 209 17.23 11.47 -2.81
CA ALA A 209 16.74 11.72 -4.16
C ALA A 209 17.46 12.94 -4.76
N ARG A 210 17.94 12.78 -5.99
CA ARG A 210 18.57 13.85 -6.79
C ARG A 210 17.83 14.02 -8.10
N VAL A 211 17.75 15.23 -8.59
CA VAL A 211 17.31 15.46 -9.99
C VAL A 211 18.30 14.72 -10.89
N THR A 212 17.77 13.96 -11.84
CA THR A 212 18.60 13.11 -12.72
C THR A 212 19.63 13.98 -13.46
N GLY A 213 20.89 13.57 -13.41
CA GLY A 213 22.01 14.33 -13.96
C GLY A 213 22.61 15.39 -13.02
N SER A 214 22.03 15.59 -11.82
CA SER A 214 22.58 16.51 -10.81
C SER A 214 23.26 15.74 -9.69
N ALA A 215 24.38 16.27 -9.19
CA ALA A 215 25.05 15.76 -7.98
C ALA A 215 24.47 16.32 -6.69
N ALA A 216 23.62 17.36 -6.76
CA ALA A 216 23.04 18.00 -5.59
C ALA A 216 21.94 17.15 -4.94
N ASN A 217 22.05 16.94 -3.64
CA ASN A 217 21.02 16.26 -2.86
C ASN A 217 19.77 17.15 -2.80
N THR A 218 18.66 16.66 -3.33
CA THR A 218 17.41 17.43 -3.38
C THR A 218 16.51 17.10 -2.19
N ILE A 219 16.35 15.80 -1.88
CA ILE A 219 15.53 15.32 -0.77
C ILE A 219 16.29 14.21 -0.07
N THR A 220 16.31 14.24 1.27
CA THR A 220 17.00 13.22 2.08
C THR A 220 16.05 12.65 3.12
N LEU A 221 16.12 11.33 3.32
CA LEU A 221 15.49 10.61 4.42
C LEU A 221 16.57 9.79 5.11
N ALA A 222 16.95 10.21 6.32
CA ALA A 222 18.02 9.57 7.08
C ALA A 222 17.55 8.34 7.86
N ALA A 223 18.49 7.47 8.20
CA ALA A 223 18.35 6.36 9.15
C ALA A 223 17.29 5.33 8.75
N VAL A 224 17.21 4.94 7.49
CA VAL A 224 16.34 3.86 7.02
C VAL A 224 17.05 2.51 7.14
N GLY A 225 16.48 1.59 7.92
CA GLY A 225 16.99 0.23 8.04
C GLY A 225 16.42 -0.70 6.95
N PHE A 226 17.28 -1.34 6.18
CA PHE A 226 16.86 -2.40 5.25
C PHE A 226 17.03 -3.76 5.90
N SER A 227 15.94 -4.53 5.96
CA SER A 227 15.85 -5.84 6.59
C SER A 227 15.77 -6.95 5.55
N PRO A 228 16.20 -8.19 5.89
CA PRO A 228 16.25 -9.34 5.00
C PRO A 228 14.92 -9.61 4.26
N GLY A 229 14.97 -9.73 2.93
CA GLY A 229 13.84 -10.14 2.09
C GLY A 229 12.66 -9.17 2.04
N ARG A 230 12.76 -7.98 2.69
CA ARG A 230 11.68 -6.99 2.67
C ARG A 230 11.58 -6.30 1.32
N VAL A 231 10.34 -6.02 0.92
CA VAL A 231 10.03 -5.18 -0.24
C VAL A 231 9.54 -3.83 0.26
N LEU A 232 10.18 -2.75 -0.20
CA LEU A 232 9.85 -1.39 0.23
C LEU A 232 9.57 -0.50 -0.97
N THR A 233 8.58 0.36 -0.82
CA THR A 233 8.35 1.50 -1.72
C THR A 233 8.80 2.79 -1.04
N ILE A 234 9.73 3.49 -1.66
CA ILE A 234 10.16 4.83 -1.27
C ILE A 234 9.45 5.82 -2.19
N THR A 235 8.63 6.69 -1.61
CA THR A 235 7.84 7.66 -2.36
C THR A 235 8.37 9.08 -2.12
N ALA A 236 8.75 9.77 -3.19
CA ALA A 236 8.96 11.21 -3.15
C ALA A 236 7.61 11.93 -3.28
N ARG A 237 7.27 12.79 -2.34
CA ARG A 237 6.01 13.54 -2.29
C ARG A 237 6.24 14.97 -1.84
N GLY A 238 5.28 15.84 -2.11
CA GLY A 238 5.33 17.26 -1.73
C GLY A 238 5.28 18.19 -2.93
N ASP A 239 5.80 19.39 -2.73
CA ASP A 239 5.84 20.48 -3.71
C ASP A 239 7.25 21.07 -3.72
N MET A 240 7.91 21.05 -4.89
CA MET A 240 9.29 21.54 -5.07
C MET A 240 9.45 23.04 -4.88
N THR A 241 8.35 23.81 -4.91
CA THR A 241 8.38 25.26 -4.67
C THR A 241 8.48 25.62 -3.18
N ILE A 242 8.24 24.63 -2.30
CA ILE A 242 8.23 24.84 -0.84
C ILE A 242 9.66 24.69 -0.30
N SER A 243 10.28 25.80 0.08
CA SER A 243 11.60 25.85 0.69
C SER A 243 11.61 25.70 2.22
N SER A 244 10.44 25.81 2.86
CA SER A 244 10.30 25.64 4.32
C SER A 244 10.65 24.21 4.74
N THR A 245 11.54 24.06 5.72
CA THR A 245 11.95 22.75 6.26
C THR A 245 10.93 22.13 7.19
N THR A 246 9.88 22.86 7.58
CA THR A 246 8.83 22.40 8.51
C THR A 246 7.46 22.27 7.87
N ALA A 247 7.24 22.86 6.69
CA ALA A 247 5.96 22.77 6.00
C ALA A 247 5.59 21.29 5.70
N ALA A 248 4.34 20.92 5.96
CA ALA A 248 3.86 19.56 5.74
C ALA A 248 3.92 19.14 4.25
N THR A 249 3.79 20.12 3.35
CA THR A 249 3.80 19.92 1.90
C THR A 249 5.18 20.08 1.25
N ARG A 250 6.25 20.28 2.05
CA ARG A 250 7.62 20.32 1.50
C ARG A 250 7.99 18.99 0.81
N PRO A 251 8.99 19.00 -0.09
CA PRO A 251 9.50 17.77 -0.67
C PRO A 251 10.08 16.85 0.42
N ILE A 252 9.60 15.63 0.51
CA ILE A 252 10.13 14.60 1.42
C ILE A 252 10.06 13.22 0.78
N LEU A 253 10.89 12.31 1.28
CA LEU A 253 10.79 10.87 1.04
C LEU A 253 10.00 10.21 2.18
N THR A 254 9.18 9.25 1.83
CA THR A 254 8.50 8.36 2.79
C THR A 254 8.72 6.91 2.39
N ALA A 255 8.94 6.04 3.39
CA ALA A 255 9.11 4.61 3.17
C ALA A 255 7.83 3.88 3.60
N SER A 256 7.39 2.92 2.80
CA SER A 256 6.36 1.95 3.17
C SER A 256 6.82 0.54 2.86
N THR A 257 6.51 -0.39 3.76
CA THR A 257 6.78 -1.82 3.54
C THR A 257 5.64 -2.41 2.71
N ASP A 258 5.99 -3.14 1.66
CA ASP A 258 5.01 -3.81 0.79
C ASP A 258 4.82 -5.28 1.18
N ARG A 259 5.91 -5.96 1.56
CA ARG A 259 5.95 -7.39 1.97
C ARG A 259 7.14 -7.63 2.88
#